data_2d481acc6fc30f84fc3a3f45e8908abf
#
_entry.id   2d481acc6fc30f84fc3a3f45e8908abf
#
_cell.length_a   1.000
_cell.length_b   1.000
_cell.length_c   1.000
_cell.angle_alpha   90.00
_cell.angle_beta   90.00
_cell.angle_gamma   90.00
#
_symmetry.space_group_name_H-M   'P 1'
#
loop_
_entity.id
_entity.type
_entity.pdbx_description
1 polymer ?
#
loop_
_entity_poly.entity_id
_entity_poly.type
_entity_poly.pdbx_seq_one_letter_code
_entity_poly.pdbx_strand_id
1 'polypeptide(L)'
;MKVAFFTEMGFNGKIPRTHKNMRTEFAWMVALNATHYNLKSIPSENYDLGIVVNSKNNPEWVNVEGLKSKCEKVAIMQEGPFWYFQDYPLAKQIHYFNNLTSADIIYAHNEVDVQYFKGLTNHKDVRVLRSLMVEDPINEITHPKSRSGIMIGGNMKSWYGG
;
A
#
# COMPACT_ATOMS: atom_id res chain seq x y z
N MET A 1 -11.97 7.93 14.24
CA MET A 1 -11.33 6.68 13.78
C MET A 1 -9.83 6.84 13.89
N LYS A 2 -9.18 5.99 14.67
CA LYS A 2 -7.73 5.95 14.87
C LYS A 2 -7.13 4.91 13.92
N VAL A 3 -6.21 5.33 13.03
CA VAL A 3 -5.68 4.47 11.96
C VAL A 3 -4.18 4.23 12.15
N ALA A 4 -3.78 2.97 12.08
CA ALA A 4 -2.39 2.56 11.90
C ALA A 4 -2.14 2.20 10.43
N PHE A 5 -0.97 2.54 9.90
CA PHE A 5 -0.59 2.23 8.53
C PHE A 5 0.77 1.53 8.51
N PHE A 6 0.88 0.41 7.80
CA PHE A 6 2.07 -0.45 7.84
C PHE A 6 2.69 -0.57 6.45
N THR A 7 3.99 -0.26 6.36
CA THR A 7 4.78 -0.43 5.13
C THR A 7 6.17 -0.99 5.41
N GLU A 8 6.92 -1.31 4.38
CA GLU A 8 8.33 -1.74 4.51
C GLU A 8 9.29 -0.64 5.02
N MET A 9 8.83 0.61 5.13
CA MET A 9 9.70 1.72 5.51
C MET A 9 10.15 1.64 6.98
N GLY A 10 11.39 2.04 7.21
CA GLY A 10 12.08 1.86 8.49
C GLY A 10 11.78 2.90 9.56
N PHE A 11 10.71 3.72 9.44
CA PHE A 11 10.34 4.71 10.46
C PHE A 11 8.99 4.39 11.10
N ASN A 12 8.75 4.92 12.28
CA ASN A 12 7.45 4.89 12.96
C ASN A 12 7.02 6.32 13.27
N GLY A 13 5.72 6.61 13.20
CA GLY A 13 5.17 7.92 13.57
C GLY A 13 4.27 8.56 12.53
N LYS A 14 4.01 9.85 12.67
CA LYS A 14 3.14 10.62 11.77
C LYS A 14 3.91 11.14 10.55
N ILE A 15 3.24 11.17 9.41
CA ILE A 15 3.76 11.76 8.18
C ILE A 15 3.23 13.21 8.09
N PRO A 16 4.10 14.22 7.97
CA PRO A 16 3.66 15.59 7.77
C PRO A 16 3.13 15.80 6.34
N ARG A 17 2.20 16.74 6.17
CA ARG A 17 1.65 17.12 4.85
C ARG A 17 2.72 17.63 3.88
N THR A 18 3.80 18.19 4.40
CA THR A 18 4.95 18.69 3.62
C THR A 18 5.91 17.58 3.16
N HIS A 19 5.59 16.32 3.43
CA HIS A 19 6.43 15.20 3.04
C HIS A 19 6.53 15.09 1.51
N LYS A 20 7.75 15.07 0.97
CA LYS A 20 8.01 15.13 -0.49
C LYS A 20 7.89 13.78 -1.21
N ASN A 21 7.62 12.69 -0.51
CA ASN A 21 7.38 11.41 -1.14
C ASN A 21 5.94 11.37 -1.68
N MET A 22 5.81 11.28 -3.00
CA MET A 22 4.52 11.33 -3.71
C MET A 22 3.86 9.95 -3.89
N ARG A 23 4.32 8.91 -3.19
CA ARG A 23 3.68 7.60 -3.26
C ARG A 23 2.29 7.64 -2.61
N THR A 24 1.38 6.87 -3.20
CA THR A 24 -0.05 6.89 -2.79
C THR A 24 -0.27 6.49 -1.33
N GLU A 25 0.53 5.57 -0.79
CA GLU A 25 0.46 5.17 0.61
C GLU A 25 0.77 6.33 1.58
N PHE A 26 1.69 7.24 1.23
CA PHE A 26 1.95 8.44 2.02
C PHE A 26 0.79 9.41 2.00
N ALA A 27 0.17 9.60 0.84
CA ALA A 27 -1.00 10.45 0.72
C ALA A 27 -2.17 9.92 1.56
N TRP A 28 -2.39 8.61 1.58
CA TRP A 28 -3.38 8.01 2.46
C TRP A 28 -3.05 8.14 3.94
N MET A 29 -1.79 7.99 4.34
CA MET A 29 -1.37 8.22 5.72
C MET A 29 -1.66 9.65 6.17
N VAL A 30 -1.38 10.64 5.32
CA VAL A 30 -1.67 12.05 5.58
C VAL A 30 -3.18 12.29 5.66
N ALA A 31 -3.94 11.82 4.67
CA ALA A 31 -5.39 12.03 4.60
C ALA A 31 -6.14 11.42 5.79
N LEU A 32 -5.71 10.26 6.26
CA LEU A 32 -6.30 9.54 7.39
C LEU A 32 -5.71 9.98 8.75
N ASN A 33 -4.73 10.88 8.75
CA ASN A 33 -3.94 11.19 9.94
C ASN A 33 -3.44 9.91 10.64
N ALA A 34 -2.99 8.93 9.84
CA ALA A 34 -2.58 7.63 10.33
C ALA A 34 -1.24 7.67 11.06
N THR A 35 -1.02 6.76 12.00
CA THR A 35 0.31 6.51 12.56
C THR A 35 0.98 5.41 11.77
N HIS A 36 2.14 5.69 11.20
CA HIS A 36 2.91 4.72 10.42
C HIS A 36 3.74 3.81 11.32
N TYR A 37 3.80 2.55 10.95
CA TYR A 37 4.66 1.52 11.53
C TYR A 37 5.37 0.72 10.43
N ASN A 38 6.55 0.21 10.74
CA ASN A 38 7.19 -0.81 9.89
C ASN A 38 6.37 -2.11 9.90
N LEU A 39 6.37 -2.86 8.80
CA LEU A 39 5.63 -4.13 8.66
C LEU A 39 5.93 -5.17 9.75
N LYS A 40 7.13 -5.13 10.35
CA LYS A 40 7.54 -6.05 11.42
C LYS A 40 7.08 -5.62 12.81
N SER A 41 6.49 -4.43 12.92
CA SER A 41 6.11 -3.84 14.21
C SER A 41 4.68 -4.22 14.58
N ILE A 42 4.47 -4.56 15.84
CA ILE A 42 3.14 -4.64 16.46
C ILE A 42 2.98 -3.40 17.32
N PRO A 43 1.95 -2.56 17.11
CA PRO A 43 1.72 -1.37 17.91
C PRO A 43 1.52 -1.69 19.40
N SER A 44 1.95 -0.81 20.28
CA SER A 44 1.62 -0.89 21.71
C SER A 44 0.18 -0.43 21.98
N GLU A 45 -0.34 0.48 21.16
CA GLU A 45 -1.68 1.05 21.28
C GLU A 45 -2.70 0.32 20.41
N ASN A 46 -3.99 0.53 20.70
CA ASN A 46 -5.09 -0.01 19.90
C ASN A 46 -5.55 0.98 18.84
N TYR A 47 -6.04 0.46 17.71
CA TYR A 47 -6.51 1.18 16.53
C TYR A 47 -7.86 0.63 16.06
N ASP A 48 -8.69 1.50 15.48
CA ASP A 48 -9.94 1.09 14.85
C ASP A 48 -9.66 0.37 13.50
N LEU A 49 -8.61 0.81 12.79
CA LEU A 49 -8.23 0.26 11.50
C LEU A 49 -6.70 0.19 11.34
N GLY A 50 -6.20 -0.99 10.99
CA GLY A 50 -4.85 -1.19 10.49
C GLY A 50 -4.87 -1.36 8.97
N ILE A 51 -4.12 -0.53 8.22
CA ILE A 51 -3.95 -0.67 6.77
C ILE A 51 -2.53 -1.15 6.51
N VAL A 52 -2.38 -2.27 5.85
CA VAL A 52 -1.09 -2.91 5.56
C VAL A 52 -0.85 -2.92 4.06
N VAL A 53 0.24 -2.33 3.60
CA VAL A 53 0.71 -2.53 2.22
C VAL A 53 1.31 -3.93 2.12
N ASN A 54 0.65 -4.82 1.38
CA ASN A 54 1.09 -6.21 1.25
C ASN A 54 2.34 -6.28 0.36
N SER A 55 3.50 -6.33 1.00
CA SER A 55 4.78 -6.38 0.29
C SER A 55 4.90 -7.62 -0.59
N LYS A 56 5.30 -7.44 -1.84
CA LYS A 56 5.65 -8.53 -2.75
C LYS A 56 7.02 -9.11 -2.46
N ASN A 57 7.95 -8.26 -2.00
CA ASN A 57 9.32 -8.68 -1.72
C ASN A 57 9.43 -9.43 -0.39
N ASN A 58 8.67 -9.00 0.61
CA ASN A 58 8.73 -9.51 1.97
C ASN A 58 7.33 -9.80 2.54
N PRO A 59 6.48 -10.60 1.88
CA PRO A 59 5.12 -10.85 2.36
C PRO A 59 5.10 -11.58 3.72
N GLU A 60 6.16 -12.29 4.04
CA GLU A 60 6.37 -12.97 5.32
C GLU A 60 6.58 -12.01 6.51
N TRP A 61 6.82 -10.72 6.27
CA TRP A 61 6.90 -9.72 7.34
C TRP A 61 5.53 -9.30 7.86
N VAL A 62 4.48 -9.55 7.10
CA VAL A 62 3.12 -9.18 7.47
C VAL A 62 2.55 -10.23 8.43
N ASN A 63 2.18 -9.82 9.63
CA ASN A 63 1.55 -10.67 10.64
C ASN A 63 0.11 -10.19 10.90
N VAL A 64 -0.82 -10.56 10.03
CA VAL A 64 -2.23 -10.13 10.10
C VAL A 64 -2.86 -10.52 11.44
N GLU A 65 -2.64 -11.73 11.92
CA GLU A 65 -3.21 -12.21 13.19
C GLU A 65 -2.66 -11.42 14.39
N GLY A 66 -1.35 -11.11 14.37
CA GLY A 66 -0.76 -10.25 15.39
C GLY A 66 -1.35 -8.84 15.36
N LEU A 67 -1.63 -8.29 14.17
CA LEU A 67 -2.24 -6.97 14.01
C LEU A 67 -3.70 -6.94 14.48
N LYS A 68 -4.46 -8.02 14.30
CA LYS A 68 -5.84 -8.14 14.81
C LYS A 68 -5.93 -8.06 16.34
N SER A 69 -4.85 -8.35 17.06
CA SER A 69 -4.80 -8.12 18.51
C SER A 69 -4.77 -6.64 18.90
N LYS A 70 -4.47 -5.74 17.94
CA LYS A 70 -4.29 -4.30 18.15
C LYS A 70 -5.18 -3.42 17.28
N CYS A 71 -5.78 -3.98 16.25
CA CYS A 71 -6.66 -3.27 15.32
C CYS A 71 -8.03 -3.99 15.28
N GLU A 72 -9.10 -3.24 15.42
CA GLU A 72 -10.47 -3.77 15.29
C GLU A 72 -10.72 -4.40 13.93
N LYS A 73 -10.16 -3.78 12.88
CA LYS A 73 -10.15 -4.26 11.51
C LYS A 73 -8.74 -4.18 10.93
N VAL A 74 -8.38 -5.18 10.15
CA VAL A 74 -7.14 -5.17 9.38
C VAL A 74 -7.47 -5.20 7.89
N ALA A 75 -7.02 -4.18 7.17
CA ALA A 75 -7.15 -4.08 5.73
C ALA A 75 -5.80 -4.33 5.06
N ILE A 76 -5.79 -5.14 4.00
CA ILE A 76 -4.62 -5.30 3.14
C ILE A 76 -4.77 -4.40 1.91
N MET A 77 -3.78 -3.56 1.67
CA MET A 77 -3.68 -2.73 0.48
C MET A 77 -2.76 -3.39 -0.53
N GLN A 78 -3.23 -3.53 -1.75
CA GLN A 78 -2.46 -4.06 -2.88
C GLN A 78 -1.18 -3.23 -3.12
N GLU A 79 -0.04 -3.89 -3.30
CA GLU A 79 1.19 -3.27 -3.78
C GLU A 79 1.36 -3.51 -5.29
N GLY A 80 1.02 -2.49 -6.09
CA GLY A 80 1.19 -2.53 -7.54
C GLY A 80 0.40 -3.64 -8.26
N PRO A 81 0.63 -3.85 -9.56
CA PRO A 81 -0.13 -4.81 -10.35
C PRO A 81 0.13 -6.26 -9.92
N PHE A 82 -0.92 -7.05 -9.88
CA PHE A 82 -0.86 -8.43 -9.40
C PHE A 82 -0.08 -9.37 -10.34
N TRP A 83 -0.17 -9.19 -11.66
CA TRP A 83 0.44 -10.12 -12.63
C TRP A 83 1.95 -10.26 -12.51
N TYR A 84 2.66 -9.30 -11.94
CA TYR A 84 4.08 -9.46 -11.65
C TYR A 84 4.39 -10.53 -10.60
N PHE A 85 3.39 -10.89 -9.82
CA PHE A 85 3.60 -11.75 -8.67
C PHE A 85 3.82 -13.21 -9.05
N GLN A 86 3.33 -13.62 -10.22
CA GLN A 86 3.50 -14.98 -10.73
C GLN A 86 4.97 -15.41 -10.93
N ASP A 87 5.87 -14.45 -11.09
CA ASP A 87 7.30 -14.71 -11.27
C ASP A 87 8.07 -14.81 -9.94
N TYR A 88 7.38 -14.59 -8.81
CA TYR A 88 8.00 -14.71 -7.50
C TYR A 88 8.07 -16.18 -7.02
N PRO A 89 9.01 -16.52 -6.14
CA PRO A 89 9.06 -17.85 -5.53
C PRO A 89 7.73 -18.26 -4.91
N LEU A 90 7.33 -19.51 -5.08
CA LEU A 90 6.04 -20.04 -4.62
C LEU A 90 5.78 -19.76 -3.13
N ALA A 91 6.81 -19.88 -2.28
CA ALA A 91 6.68 -19.58 -0.85
C ALA A 91 6.21 -18.14 -0.60
N LYS A 92 6.74 -17.16 -1.36
CA LYS A 92 6.32 -15.75 -1.26
C LYS A 92 4.88 -15.56 -1.76
N GLN A 93 4.52 -16.24 -2.85
CA GLN A 93 3.15 -16.22 -3.36
C GLN A 93 2.16 -16.75 -2.30
N ILE A 94 2.47 -17.86 -1.64
CA ILE A 94 1.65 -18.43 -0.57
C ILE A 94 1.49 -17.45 0.59
N HIS A 95 2.58 -16.85 1.08
CA HIS A 95 2.50 -15.84 2.14
C HIS A 95 1.64 -14.63 1.75
N TYR A 96 1.83 -14.12 0.52
CA TYR A 96 1.05 -13.00 0.01
C TYR A 96 -0.44 -13.31 -0.01
N PHE A 97 -0.84 -14.49 -0.49
CA PHE A 97 -2.23 -14.92 -0.52
C PHE A 97 -2.81 -15.15 0.87
N ASN A 98 -2.04 -15.75 1.77
CA ASN A 98 -2.47 -15.95 3.15
C ASN A 98 -2.75 -14.60 3.84
N ASN A 99 -1.93 -13.58 3.58
CA ASN A 99 -2.19 -12.23 4.09
C ASN A 99 -3.52 -11.68 3.58
N LEU A 100 -3.80 -11.83 2.27
CA LEU A 100 -5.07 -11.39 1.67
C LEU A 100 -6.27 -12.09 2.31
N THR A 101 -6.22 -13.42 2.43
CA THR A 101 -7.34 -14.21 2.94
C THR A 101 -7.57 -14.05 4.44
N SER A 102 -6.52 -13.70 5.18
CA SER A 102 -6.59 -13.46 6.63
C SER A 102 -7.11 -12.05 6.98
N ALA A 103 -7.07 -11.10 6.06
CA ALA A 103 -7.52 -9.73 6.32
C ALA A 103 -9.05 -9.62 6.41
N ASP A 104 -9.54 -8.56 7.06
CA ASP A 104 -10.98 -8.25 7.10
C ASP A 104 -11.44 -7.54 5.82
N ILE A 105 -10.53 -6.76 5.19
CA ILE A 105 -10.80 -5.96 3.99
C ILE A 105 -9.61 -6.08 3.04
N ILE A 106 -9.88 -6.15 1.75
CA ILE A 106 -8.86 -6.02 0.70
C ILE A 106 -9.09 -4.71 -0.05
N TYR A 107 -8.06 -3.86 -0.12
CA TYR A 107 -8.05 -2.66 -0.94
C TYR A 107 -7.29 -2.89 -2.24
N ALA A 108 -8.00 -2.78 -3.36
CA ALA A 108 -7.46 -2.87 -4.71
C ALA A 108 -7.38 -1.49 -5.36
N HIS A 109 -6.54 -1.32 -6.38
CA HIS A 109 -6.33 -0.01 -7.01
C HIS A 109 -7.46 0.41 -7.95
N ASN A 110 -8.19 -0.54 -8.51
CA ASN A 110 -9.25 -0.30 -9.50
C ASN A 110 -10.31 -1.40 -9.48
N GLU A 111 -11.39 -1.19 -10.23
CA GLU A 111 -12.53 -2.11 -10.29
C GLU A 111 -12.18 -3.49 -10.90
N VAL A 112 -11.23 -3.53 -11.83
CA VAL A 112 -10.79 -4.80 -12.43
C VAL A 112 -10.07 -5.65 -11.39
N ASP A 113 -9.16 -5.03 -10.63
CA ASP A 113 -8.44 -5.71 -9.55
C ASP A 113 -9.40 -6.16 -8.44
N VAL A 114 -10.48 -5.41 -8.15
CA VAL A 114 -11.52 -5.84 -7.21
C VAL A 114 -12.15 -7.16 -7.64
N GLN A 115 -12.55 -7.27 -8.90
CA GLN A 115 -13.15 -8.52 -9.42
C GLN A 115 -12.14 -9.67 -9.40
N TYR A 116 -10.89 -9.37 -9.74
CA TYR A 116 -9.81 -10.34 -9.70
C TYR A 116 -9.59 -10.90 -8.28
N PHE A 117 -9.45 -10.02 -7.28
CA PHE A 117 -9.26 -10.45 -5.89
C PHE A 117 -10.47 -11.18 -5.32
N LYS A 118 -11.69 -10.79 -5.67
CA LYS A 118 -12.90 -11.52 -5.29
C LYS A 118 -12.90 -12.96 -5.84
N GLY A 119 -12.56 -13.12 -7.12
CA GLY A 119 -12.48 -14.44 -7.75
C GLY A 119 -11.36 -15.32 -7.18
N LEU A 120 -10.20 -14.71 -6.90
CA LEU A 120 -9.02 -15.42 -6.45
C LEU A 120 -9.09 -15.86 -4.99
N THR A 121 -9.60 -14.99 -4.10
CA THR A 121 -9.57 -15.21 -2.65
C THR A 121 -10.92 -15.64 -2.07
N ASN A 122 -11.99 -15.57 -2.86
CA ASN A 122 -13.37 -15.69 -2.41
C ASN A 122 -13.69 -14.73 -1.25
N HIS A 123 -12.95 -13.63 -1.13
CA HIS A 123 -13.12 -12.64 -0.07
C HIS A 123 -14.33 -11.75 -0.36
N LYS A 124 -15.19 -11.55 0.64
CA LYS A 124 -16.46 -10.80 0.47
C LYS A 124 -16.27 -9.29 0.46
N ASP A 125 -15.31 -8.78 1.23
CA ASP A 125 -15.08 -7.33 1.40
C ASP A 125 -13.83 -6.87 0.63
N VAL A 126 -13.97 -6.69 -0.67
CA VAL A 126 -12.94 -6.14 -1.54
C VAL A 126 -13.42 -4.80 -2.09
N ARG A 127 -12.65 -3.73 -1.86
CA ARG A 127 -13.02 -2.36 -2.19
C ARG A 127 -11.95 -1.67 -3.01
N VAL A 128 -12.36 -0.67 -3.81
CA VAL A 128 -11.40 0.22 -4.48
C VAL A 128 -10.84 1.22 -3.47
N LEU A 129 -9.51 1.32 -3.41
CA LEU A 129 -8.80 2.42 -2.78
C LEU A 129 -7.98 3.14 -3.84
N ARG A 130 -8.51 4.25 -4.34
CA ARG A 130 -7.89 5.00 -5.44
C ARG A 130 -6.57 5.61 -5.03
N SER A 131 -5.69 5.79 -6.02
CA SER A 131 -4.44 6.50 -5.81
C SER A 131 -4.70 7.95 -5.40
N LEU A 132 -3.97 8.41 -4.39
CA LEU A 132 -3.93 9.80 -3.96
C LEU A 132 -2.53 10.36 -4.11
N MET A 133 -2.43 11.70 -4.15
CA MET A 133 -1.18 12.43 -4.05
C MET A 133 -1.34 13.53 -2.99
N VAL A 134 -0.25 13.86 -2.30
CA VAL A 134 -0.24 14.98 -1.35
C VAL A 134 -0.19 16.28 -2.15
N GLU A 135 -1.14 17.20 -1.90
CA GLU A 135 -1.31 18.42 -2.66
C GLU A 135 -0.20 19.43 -2.43
N ASP A 136 0.22 19.62 -1.18
CA ASP A 136 1.17 20.66 -0.81
C ASP A 136 2.49 20.58 -1.62
N PRO A 137 3.18 19.41 -1.74
CA PRO A 137 4.36 19.30 -2.59
C PRO A 137 4.10 19.51 -4.08
N ILE A 138 2.88 19.21 -4.58
CA ILE A 138 2.51 19.44 -5.98
C ILE A 138 2.41 20.92 -6.28
N ASN A 139 1.83 21.69 -5.35
CA ASN A 139 1.69 23.13 -5.49
C ASN A 139 3.03 23.90 -5.46
N GLU A 140 4.07 23.27 -4.89
CA GLU A 140 5.44 23.82 -4.92
C GLU A 140 6.15 23.62 -6.28
N ILE A 141 5.61 22.79 -7.19
CA ILE A 141 6.23 22.52 -8.49
C ILE A 141 6.14 23.75 -9.38
N THR A 142 7.29 24.34 -9.72
CA THR A 142 7.36 25.43 -10.68
C THR A 142 7.38 24.87 -12.11
N HIS A 143 6.52 25.41 -12.96
CA HIS A 143 6.53 25.06 -14.38
C HIS A 143 7.58 25.86 -15.14
N PRO A 144 8.41 25.24 -15.99
CA PRO A 144 9.35 25.96 -16.83
C PRO A 144 8.60 26.88 -17.82
N LYS A 145 9.15 28.08 -18.06
CA LYS A 145 8.57 29.04 -19.03
C LYS A 145 8.57 28.53 -20.46
N SER A 146 9.50 27.66 -20.81
CA SER A 146 9.57 26.98 -22.10
C SER A 146 9.76 25.48 -21.91
N ARG A 147 9.21 24.69 -22.81
CA ARG A 147 9.35 23.23 -22.82
C ARG A 147 9.91 22.79 -24.14
N SER A 148 10.95 21.98 -24.16
CA SER A 148 11.52 21.37 -25.35
C SER A 148 11.95 19.94 -25.05
N GLY A 149 11.95 19.09 -26.07
CA GLY A 149 12.33 17.68 -25.96
C GLY A 149 11.18 16.75 -25.59
N ILE A 150 11.52 15.48 -25.49
CA ILE A 150 10.62 14.38 -25.11
C ILE A 150 11.02 13.90 -23.73
N MET A 151 10.07 13.88 -22.79
CA MET A 151 10.29 13.26 -21.49
C MET A 151 9.78 11.81 -21.52
N ILE A 152 10.68 10.87 -21.29
CA ILE A 152 10.33 9.47 -21.06
C ILE A 152 10.35 9.25 -19.55
N GLY A 153 9.15 9.08 -18.99
CA GLY A 153 8.99 8.79 -17.56
C GLY A 153 8.84 7.31 -17.32
N GLY A 154 9.26 6.87 -16.14
CA GLY A 154 9.06 5.51 -15.67
C GLY A 154 10.34 4.86 -15.14
N ASN A 155 10.19 3.61 -14.70
CA ASN A 155 11.31 2.81 -14.26
C ASN A 155 11.91 2.07 -15.47
N MET A 156 13.13 2.45 -15.88
CA MET A 156 13.84 1.91 -17.06
C MET A 156 14.39 0.48 -16.85
N LYS A 157 13.72 -0.33 -16.07
CA LYS A 157 14.06 -1.74 -15.91
C LYS A 157 13.44 -2.58 -17.03
N SER A 158 14.14 -3.64 -17.46
CA SER A 158 13.75 -4.50 -18.60
C SER A 158 12.31 -5.02 -18.52
N TRP A 159 11.82 -5.35 -17.34
CA TRP A 159 10.42 -5.82 -17.15
C TRP A 159 9.34 -4.76 -17.29
N TYR A 160 9.71 -3.48 -17.45
CA TYR A 160 8.79 -2.39 -17.78
C TYR A 160 8.85 -1.99 -19.27
N GLY A 161 9.60 -2.73 -20.10
CA GLY A 161 9.73 -2.45 -21.52
C GLY A 161 10.72 -1.32 -21.84
N GLY A 162 11.65 -1.04 -20.90
CA GLY A 162 12.75 -0.07 -21.11
C GLY A 162 14.00 -0.71 -21.66
#